data_87d5adb18c1345341b4c76a67d7dd1e7
#
_entry.id   87d5adb18c1345341b4c76a67d7dd1e7
#
_cell.length_a   1.000
_cell.length_b   1.000
_cell.length_c   1.000
_cell.angle_alpha   90.00
_cell.angle_beta   90.00
_cell.angle_gamma   90.00
#
_symmetry.space_group_name_H-M   'P 1'
#
loop_
_entity.id
_entity.type
_entity.pdbx_description
1 polymer ?
#
loop_
_entity_poly.entity_id
_entity_poly.type
_entity_poly.pdbx_seq_one_letter_code
_entity_poly.pdbx_strand_id
1 'polypeptide(L)'
;MNNVFVYCEIEGTTVKDVSLELLTKGRKLANTLGVELECIIAGSGLDGVEKQVIKYGVDKVHVFDAEGLFPYTSNPHTALVVNLFKEEQPQICLLGATVIGRDLGPRVSSALFSGLTADCTELEIGSFDMNVKNADGQMEKKHYEQQLYQIRPAFGGNIVATIVNPEHRPQMATVREGVMKKEVLDENYSGTVVKHDVAKYVPETEYVVKVIDRHVEKAKHNLKGASIVVAGGYGMGSKEGFDMLFDLAKELHAEVGASRAAVDAGFCDHDRQIGQTGVTVRPKVYIACGISGQIQHIAGMQDSGIIISVNSDENAPINTIADYVINGTVEEVVPKLIKYYKKNNK
;
A
#
# COMPACT_ATOMS: atom_id res chain seq x y z
N MET A 1 23.52 9.62 12.59
CA MET A 1 22.49 9.26 11.61
C MET A 1 21.34 8.76 12.42
N ASN A 2 20.14 9.20 12.11
CA ASN A 2 18.99 8.96 12.96
C ASN A 2 18.11 7.85 12.38
N ASN A 3 17.13 7.42 13.15
CA ASN A 3 16.41 6.17 12.93
C ASN A 3 15.42 6.19 11.74
N VAL A 4 14.93 5.02 11.36
CA VAL A 4 13.84 4.84 10.40
C VAL A 4 12.52 4.82 11.15
N PHE A 5 11.58 5.67 10.75
CA PHE A 5 10.24 5.77 11.35
C PHE A 5 9.16 5.24 10.42
N VAL A 6 8.17 4.60 11.00
CA VAL A 6 6.92 4.22 10.33
C VAL A 6 5.75 4.82 11.09
N TYR A 7 4.90 5.58 10.40
CA TYR A 7 3.62 5.97 10.95
C TYR A 7 2.64 4.81 10.79
N CYS A 8 2.21 4.22 11.91
CA CYS A 8 1.30 3.09 11.92
C CYS A 8 -0.15 3.57 11.95
N GLU A 9 -0.87 3.29 10.89
CA GLU A 9 -2.30 3.52 10.83
C GLU A 9 -3.06 2.47 11.64
N ILE A 10 -4.08 2.90 12.35
CA ILE A 10 -4.93 2.03 13.17
C ILE A 10 -6.41 2.20 12.82
N GLU A 11 -7.17 1.14 13.07
CA GLU A 11 -8.62 1.13 13.09
C GLU A 11 -9.10 0.64 14.45
N GLY A 12 -9.57 1.56 15.30
CA GLY A 12 -9.78 1.26 16.72
C GLY A 12 -8.45 0.87 17.38
N THR A 13 -8.33 -0.38 17.80
CA THR A 13 -7.12 -0.95 18.41
C THR A 13 -6.36 -1.89 17.48
N THR A 14 -6.71 -1.94 16.19
CA THR A 14 -6.07 -2.84 15.22
C THR A 14 -5.16 -2.05 14.29
N VAL A 15 -3.89 -2.47 14.19
CA VAL A 15 -2.93 -1.90 13.24
C VAL A 15 -3.25 -2.39 11.84
N LYS A 16 -3.30 -1.47 10.86
CA LYS A 16 -3.60 -1.76 9.46
C LYS A 16 -2.47 -2.55 8.80
N ASP A 17 -2.82 -3.44 7.89
CA ASP A 17 -1.85 -4.30 7.17
C ASP A 17 -0.76 -3.51 6.46
N VAL A 18 -1.10 -2.39 5.82
CA VAL A 18 -0.11 -1.51 5.18
C VAL A 18 1.00 -1.08 6.14
N SER A 19 0.66 -0.80 7.39
CA SER A 19 1.65 -0.42 8.40
C SER A 19 2.56 -1.60 8.77
N LEU A 20 2.02 -2.81 8.85
CA LEU A 20 2.80 -4.03 9.11
C LEU A 20 3.73 -4.38 7.94
N GLU A 21 3.29 -4.15 6.71
CA GLU A 21 4.13 -4.23 5.51
C GLU A 21 5.29 -3.23 5.58
N LEU A 22 5.00 -1.99 5.98
CA LEU A 22 6.00 -0.94 6.11
C LEU A 22 6.99 -1.18 7.24
N LEU A 23 6.56 -1.77 8.36
CA LEU A 23 7.47 -2.19 9.43
C LEU A 23 8.45 -3.25 8.95
N THR A 24 7.99 -4.23 8.17
CA THR A 24 8.85 -5.25 7.55
C THR A 24 9.90 -4.61 6.63
N LYS A 25 9.50 -3.66 5.78
CA LYS A 25 10.42 -2.95 4.90
C LYS A 25 11.35 -2.00 5.68
N GLY A 26 10.79 -1.28 6.65
CA GLY A 26 11.51 -0.38 7.54
C GLY A 26 12.62 -1.08 8.30
N ARG A 27 12.39 -2.31 8.79
CA ARG A 27 13.42 -3.13 9.43
C ARG A 27 14.59 -3.43 8.50
N LYS A 28 14.30 -3.78 7.22
CA LYS A 28 15.35 -4.02 6.22
C LYS A 28 16.17 -2.77 5.93
N LEU A 29 15.51 -1.60 5.80
CA LEU A 29 16.19 -0.32 5.59
C LEU A 29 17.03 0.06 6.81
N ALA A 30 16.49 -0.07 8.02
CA ALA A 30 17.18 0.24 9.27
C ALA A 30 18.43 -0.66 9.45
N ASN A 31 18.33 -1.95 9.15
CA ASN A 31 19.47 -2.88 9.16
C ASN A 31 20.57 -2.45 8.17
N THR A 32 20.19 -2.03 6.96
CA THR A 32 21.14 -1.56 5.94
C THR A 32 21.86 -0.29 6.38
N LEU A 33 21.15 0.60 7.10
CA LEU A 33 21.71 1.86 7.63
C LEU A 33 22.47 1.69 8.96
N GLY A 34 22.28 0.56 9.66
CA GLY A 34 22.84 0.33 11.01
C GLY A 34 22.18 1.19 12.07
N VAL A 35 20.87 1.45 11.96
CA VAL A 35 20.07 2.27 12.88
C VAL A 35 18.83 1.51 13.40
N GLU A 36 18.11 2.11 14.34
CA GLU A 36 16.88 1.54 14.89
C GLU A 36 15.68 1.75 13.96
N LEU A 37 14.71 0.84 14.07
CA LEU A 37 13.37 1.00 13.54
C LEU A 37 12.44 1.48 14.65
N GLU A 38 11.82 2.63 14.44
CA GLU A 38 10.84 3.20 15.36
C GLU A 38 9.46 3.30 14.68
N CYS A 39 8.40 3.29 15.45
CA CYS A 39 7.08 3.54 14.91
C CYS A 39 6.24 4.45 15.79
N ILE A 40 5.27 5.10 15.17
CA ILE A 40 4.30 5.99 15.82
C ILE A 40 2.94 5.31 15.75
N ILE A 41 2.27 5.18 16.90
CA ILE A 41 0.87 4.77 17.03
C ILE A 41 0.13 5.88 17.75
N ALA A 42 -0.88 6.45 17.08
CA ALA A 42 -1.68 7.54 17.64
C ALA A 42 -3.18 7.22 17.53
N GLY A 43 -3.91 7.35 18.64
CA GLY A 43 -5.33 7.04 18.69
C GLY A 43 -5.91 7.10 20.09
N SER A 44 -6.90 6.28 20.38
CA SER A 44 -7.59 6.22 21.67
C SER A 44 -7.80 4.79 22.14
N GLY A 45 -7.52 4.52 23.41
CA GLY A 45 -7.65 3.20 24.01
C GLY A 45 -6.62 2.20 23.52
N LEU A 46 -5.36 2.58 23.45
CA LEU A 46 -4.27 1.87 22.76
C LEU A 46 -3.57 0.81 23.63
N ASP A 47 -4.09 0.43 24.76
CA ASP A 47 -3.43 -0.56 25.62
C ASP A 47 -3.23 -1.90 24.91
N GLY A 48 -1.95 -2.33 24.81
CA GLY A 48 -1.56 -3.61 24.20
C GLY A 48 -1.41 -3.57 22.67
N VAL A 49 -1.70 -2.44 22.01
CA VAL A 49 -1.57 -2.31 20.54
C VAL A 49 -0.11 -2.45 20.10
N GLU A 50 0.85 -2.04 20.93
CA GLU A 50 2.28 -2.16 20.69
C GLU A 50 2.73 -3.60 20.39
N LYS A 51 2.07 -4.59 20.97
CA LYS A 51 2.39 -6.01 20.74
C LYS A 51 2.18 -6.45 19.29
N GLN A 52 1.29 -5.74 18.57
CA GLN A 52 1.04 -6.05 17.15
C GLN A 52 2.22 -5.63 16.26
N VAL A 53 3.01 -4.64 16.67
CA VAL A 53 4.08 -4.05 15.85
C VAL A 53 5.48 -4.52 16.25
N ILE A 54 5.74 -4.75 17.56
CA ILE A 54 7.07 -5.11 18.09
C ILE A 54 7.64 -6.34 17.39
N LYS A 55 6.85 -7.36 17.16
CA LYS A 55 7.25 -8.61 16.50
C LYS A 55 7.74 -8.45 15.05
N TYR A 56 7.54 -7.29 14.45
CA TYR A 56 8.12 -6.93 13.13
C TYR A 56 9.51 -6.32 13.23
N GLY A 57 10.13 -6.36 14.42
CA GLY A 57 11.47 -5.86 14.67
C GLY A 57 11.52 -4.36 14.99
N VAL A 58 10.48 -3.84 15.63
CA VAL A 58 10.43 -2.44 16.07
C VAL A 58 11.21 -2.29 17.38
N ASP A 59 12.23 -1.45 17.38
CA ASP A 59 13.10 -1.20 18.54
C ASP A 59 12.45 -0.23 19.53
N LYS A 60 11.70 0.78 19.00
CA LYS A 60 10.99 1.75 19.84
C LYS A 60 9.60 2.08 19.28
N VAL A 61 8.59 1.98 20.13
CA VAL A 61 7.20 2.31 19.82
C VAL A 61 6.80 3.58 20.53
N HIS A 62 6.50 4.64 19.80
CA HIS A 62 5.95 5.89 20.33
C HIS A 62 4.43 5.80 20.35
N VAL A 63 3.84 5.76 21.54
CA VAL A 63 2.40 5.65 21.75
C VAL A 63 1.82 6.98 22.20
N PHE A 64 0.84 7.47 21.46
CA PHE A 64 0.08 8.68 21.74
C PHE A 64 -1.40 8.28 21.91
N ASP A 65 -1.83 8.17 23.15
CA ASP A 65 -3.19 7.70 23.51
C ASP A 65 -4.01 8.85 24.09
N ALA A 66 -4.96 9.37 23.30
CA ALA A 66 -5.91 10.38 23.72
C ALA A 66 -7.20 10.31 22.90
N GLU A 67 -8.35 10.61 23.53
CA GLU A 67 -9.67 10.56 22.90
C GLU A 67 -9.74 11.40 21.60
N GLY A 68 -9.10 12.57 21.57
CA GLY A 68 -9.08 13.47 20.40
C GLY A 68 -8.26 13.00 19.21
N LEU A 69 -7.51 11.89 19.33
CA LEU A 69 -6.70 11.33 18.24
C LEU A 69 -7.41 10.21 17.45
N PHE A 70 -8.61 9.81 17.86
CA PHE A 70 -9.42 8.86 17.10
C PHE A 70 -10.89 9.32 17.05
N PRO A 71 -11.53 9.29 15.88
CA PRO A 71 -11.01 8.99 14.54
C PRO A 71 -9.95 10.00 14.06
N TYR A 72 -9.14 9.59 13.06
CA TYR A 72 -8.10 10.45 12.47
C TYR A 72 -8.67 11.81 12.06
N THR A 73 -7.95 12.87 12.44
CA THR A 73 -8.15 14.24 11.96
C THR A 73 -6.78 14.84 11.61
N SER A 74 -6.72 15.65 10.55
CA SER A 74 -5.46 16.08 9.93
C SER A 74 -4.55 16.89 10.87
N ASN A 75 -5.09 17.90 11.55
CA ASN A 75 -4.27 18.85 12.31
C ASN A 75 -3.60 18.22 13.54
N PRO A 76 -4.33 17.54 14.43
CA PRO A 76 -3.71 16.92 15.60
C PRO A 76 -2.60 15.92 15.25
N HIS A 77 -2.84 15.05 14.24
CA HIS A 77 -1.83 14.09 13.80
C HIS A 77 -0.63 14.76 13.12
N THR A 78 -0.86 15.83 12.35
CA THR A 78 0.23 16.62 11.76
C THR A 78 1.10 17.26 12.85
N ALA A 79 0.49 17.94 13.81
CA ALA A 79 1.20 18.58 14.92
C ALA A 79 2.01 17.55 15.73
N LEU A 80 1.40 16.42 16.05
CA LEU A 80 2.03 15.31 16.77
C LEU A 80 3.29 14.83 16.05
N VAL A 81 3.18 14.46 14.78
CA VAL A 81 4.30 13.90 14.01
C VAL A 81 5.39 14.95 13.80
N VAL A 82 5.03 16.18 13.47
CA VAL A 82 5.99 17.27 13.27
C VAL A 82 6.76 17.57 14.56
N ASN A 83 6.08 17.65 15.71
CA ASN A 83 6.73 17.97 16.96
C ASN A 83 7.62 16.80 17.45
N LEU A 84 7.18 15.56 17.28
CA LEU A 84 8.04 14.40 17.54
C LEU A 84 9.28 14.41 16.64
N PHE A 85 9.14 14.70 15.35
CA PHE A 85 10.27 14.70 14.40
C PHE A 85 11.23 15.86 14.60
N LYS A 86 10.81 16.95 15.20
CA LYS A 86 11.74 18.02 15.66
C LYS A 86 12.62 17.55 16.81
N GLU A 87 12.14 16.65 17.67
CA GLU A 87 12.90 16.06 18.77
C GLU A 87 13.79 14.90 18.28
N GLU A 88 13.21 13.92 17.58
CA GLU A 88 13.88 12.67 17.19
C GLU A 88 14.72 12.80 15.91
N GLN A 89 14.41 13.75 15.03
CA GLN A 89 15.13 14.04 13.78
C GLN A 89 15.37 12.79 12.90
N PRO A 90 14.32 12.09 12.49
CA PRO A 90 14.46 10.84 11.76
C PRO A 90 15.21 10.98 10.43
N GLN A 91 15.90 9.90 10.01
CA GLN A 91 16.52 9.79 8.69
C GLN A 91 15.46 9.56 7.61
N ILE A 92 14.52 8.65 7.89
CA ILE A 92 13.49 8.20 6.98
C ILE A 92 12.14 8.17 7.71
N CYS A 93 11.06 8.53 7.00
CA CYS A 93 9.70 8.32 7.47
C CYS A 93 8.86 7.68 6.38
N LEU A 94 8.22 6.54 6.70
CA LEU A 94 7.34 5.81 5.82
C LEU A 94 5.89 5.90 6.28
N LEU A 95 4.98 6.10 5.32
CA LEU A 95 3.53 6.12 5.53
C LEU A 95 2.85 5.23 4.47
N GLY A 96 1.67 4.71 4.76
CA GLY A 96 0.84 4.06 3.74
C GLY A 96 0.33 5.06 2.69
N ALA A 97 0.21 4.68 1.44
CA ALA A 97 -0.45 5.49 0.41
C ALA A 97 -1.98 5.34 0.48
N THR A 98 -2.52 5.37 1.68
CA THR A 98 -3.94 5.35 2.03
C THR A 98 -4.53 6.76 2.00
N VAL A 99 -5.82 6.89 2.31
CA VAL A 99 -6.45 8.20 2.50
C VAL A 99 -5.74 8.99 3.61
N ILE A 100 -5.38 8.32 4.72
CA ILE A 100 -4.70 8.96 5.85
C ILE A 100 -3.28 9.39 5.47
N GLY A 101 -2.48 8.47 4.94
CA GLY A 101 -1.08 8.80 4.63
C GLY A 101 -0.93 9.80 3.48
N ARG A 102 -1.87 9.84 2.54
CA ARG A 102 -1.91 10.85 1.47
C ARG A 102 -2.34 12.23 1.95
N ASP A 103 -3.02 12.34 3.09
CA ASP A 103 -3.30 13.62 3.76
C ASP A 103 -2.16 14.02 4.72
N LEU A 104 -1.73 13.11 5.60
CA LEU A 104 -0.74 13.39 6.63
C LEU A 104 0.66 13.62 6.05
N GLY A 105 1.11 12.77 5.13
CA GLY A 105 2.47 12.81 4.59
C GLY A 105 2.86 14.16 3.99
N PRO A 106 2.07 14.74 3.06
CA PRO A 106 2.36 16.07 2.50
C PRO A 106 2.36 17.20 3.53
N ARG A 107 1.50 17.12 4.55
CA ARG A 107 1.44 18.13 5.63
C ARG A 107 2.70 18.10 6.48
N VAL A 108 3.14 16.92 6.88
CA VAL A 108 4.38 16.73 7.65
C VAL A 108 5.59 17.15 6.82
N SER A 109 5.66 16.70 5.56
CA SER A 109 6.72 17.07 4.62
C SER A 109 6.86 18.58 4.45
N SER A 110 5.73 19.27 4.25
CA SER A 110 5.69 20.73 4.11
C SER A 110 6.13 21.45 5.38
N ALA A 111 5.67 21.00 6.55
CA ALA A 111 6.00 21.62 7.83
C ALA A 111 7.47 21.47 8.21
N LEU A 112 8.12 20.38 7.74
CA LEU A 112 9.54 20.10 7.99
C LEU A 112 10.45 20.54 6.84
N PHE A 113 9.90 21.11 5.78
CA PHE A 113 10.63 21.47 4.57
C PHE A 113 11.41 20.28 3.98
N SER A 114 10.83 19.07 4.09
CA SER A 114 11.42 17.84 3.56
C SER A 114 10.72 17.41 2.28
N GLY A 115 11.34 16.46 1.53
CA GLY A 115 10.72 15.90 0.31
C GLY A 115 9.89 14.66 0.62
N LEU A 116 8.77 14.51 -0.08
CA LEU A 116 7.91 13.34 -0.02
C LEU A 116 7.68 12.76 -1.42
N THR A 117 7.97 11.47 -1.61
CA THR A 117 7.57 10.76 -2.83
C THR A 117 6.30 9.96 -2.57
N ALA A 118 5.30 10.22 -3.41
CA ALA A 118 4.00 9.54 -3.28
C ALA A 118 3.94 8.25 -4.10
N ASP A 119 3.18 7.26 -3.59
CA ASP A 119 2.81 6.03 -4.28
C ASP A 119 4.01 5.14 -4.68
N CYS A 120 5.02 5.05 -3.83
CA CYS A 120 6.16 4.18 -4.04
C CYS A 120 5.73 2.71 -4.08
N THR A 121 6.40 1.94 -4.92
CA THR A 121 6.24 0.49 -5.02
C THR A 121 7.48 -0.25 -4.55
N GLU A 122 8.63 0.43 -4.49
CA GLU A 122 9.87 -0.13 -3.97
C GLU A 122 10.69 0.95 -3.25
N LEU A 123 11.50 0.54 -2.27
CA LEU A 123 12.36 1.39 -1.46
C LEU A 123 13.71 0.70 -1.25
N GLU A 124 14.81 1.38 -1.51
CA GLU A 124 16.16 0.84 -1.31
C GLU A 124 17.10 1.88 -0.71
N ILE A 125 18.20 1.43 -0.11
CA ILE A 125 19.30 2.32 0.29
C ILE A 125 20.39 2.23 -0.77
N GLY A 126 20.82 3.38 -1.27
CA GLY A 126 21.88 3.46 -2.28
C GLY A 126 22.75 4.70 -2.13
N SER A 127 23.70 4.82 -3.06
CA SER A 127 24.59 5.97 -3.14
C SER A 127 24.66 6.45 -4.60
N PHE A 128 24.79 7.74 -4.80
CA PHE A 128 24.90 8.31 -6.14
C PHE A 128 25.73 9.58 -6.16
N ASP A 129 26.21 9.93 -7.35
CA ASP A 129 26.92 11.18 -7.61
C ASP A 129 25.99 12.17 -8.32
N MET A 130 26.02 13.41 -7.91
CA MET A 130 25.28 14.50 -8.54
C MET A 130 26.15 15.73 -8.70
N ASN A 131 26.02 16.38 -9.87
CA ASN A 131 26.66 17.68 -10.06
C ASN A 131 25.83 18.77 -9.42
N VAL A 132 26.36 19.44 -8.42
CA VAL A 132 25.71 20.55 -7.69
C VAL A 132 26.48 21.85 -7.95
N LYS A 133 25.78 22.99 -7.90
CA LYS A 133 26.47 24.30 -7.91
C LYS A 133 26.98 24.58 -6.51
N ASN A 134 28.29 24.89 -6.41
CA ASN A 134 28.87 25.41 -5.16
C ASN A 134 28.51 26.88 -4.95
N ALA A 135 28.97 27.46 -3.83
CA ALA A 135 28.71 28.84 -3.46
C ALA A 135 29.22 29.85 -4.52
N ASP A 136 30.26 29.50 -5.27
CA ASP A 136 30.87 30.33 -6.35
C ASP A 136 30.18 30.12 -7.69
N GLY A 137 29.12 29.31 -7.77
CA GLY A 137 28.36 29.03 -8.98
C GLY A 137 29.00 28.01 -9.93
N GLN A 138 30.10 27.39 -9.53
CA GLN A 138 30.77 26.34 -10.31
C GLN A 138 30.12 24.98 -10.05
N MET A 139 30.12 24.12 -11.08
CA MET A 139 29.60 22.74 -10.96
C MET A 139 30.64 21.87 -10.26
N GLU A 140 30.23 21.24 -9.17
CA GLU A 140 31.04 20.32 -8.40
C GLU A 140 30.31 18.96 -8.30
N LYS A 141 31.07 17.87 -8.41
CA LYS A 141 30.55 16.53 -8.25
C LYS A 141 30.49 16.19 -6.77
N LYS A 142 29.29 16.04 -6.22
CA LYS A 142 29.04 15.64 -4.83
C LYS A 142 28.57 14.21 -4.78
N HIS A 143 29.19 13.41 -3.92
CA HIS A 143 28.80 12.05 -3.60
C HIS A 143 27.84 12.03 -2.42
N TYR A 144 26.72 11.32 -2.58
CA TYR A 144 25.72 11.15 -1.53
C TYR A 144 25.61 9.66 -1.19
N GLU A 145 25.91 9.33 0.05
CA GLU A 145 25.81 7.97 0.59
C GLU A 145 24.54 7.75 1.39
N GLN A 146 24.11 6.49 1.48
CA GLN A 146 23.01 6.05 2.36
C GLN A 146 21.71 6.82 2.13
N GLN A 147 21.36 7.04 0.86
CA GLN A 147 20.15 7.72 0.46
C GLN A 147 19.01 6.74 0.24
N LEU A 148 17.79 7.16 0.59
CA LEU A 148 16.59 6.39 0.27
C LEU A 148 16.26 6.57 -1.22
N TYR A 149 16.32 5.49 -1.98
CA TYR A 149 15.78 5.40 -3.34
C TYR A 149 14.30 5.11 -3.25
N GLN A 150 13.51 6.06 -3.70
CA GLN A 150 12.06 6.05 -3.66
C GLN A 150 11.55 5.74 -5.05
N ILE A 151 11.23 4.47 -5.29
CA ILE A 151 10.94 3.94 -6.61
C ILE A 151 9.42 3.89 -6.80
N ARG A 152 8.97 4.51 -7.88
CA ARG A 152 7.54 4.55 -8.23
C ARG A 152 7.31 4.41 -9.72
N PRO A 153 6.18 3.82 -10.16
CA PRO A 153 5.77 3.87 -11.56
C PRO A 153 5.55 5.30 -12.02
N ALA A 154 6.13 5.66 -13.17
CA ALA A 154 5.86 6.91 -13.87
C ALA A 154 4.73 6.74 -14.90
N PHE A 155 4.44 7.78 -15.68
CA PHE A 155 3.38 7.75 -16.69
C PHE A 155 3.53 6.56 -17.64
N GLY A 156 2.42 5.86 -17.86
CA GLY A 156 2.33 4.73 -18.80
C GLY A 156 2.76 3.36 -18.24
N GLY A 157 3.24 3.29 -16.95
CA GLY A 157 3.52 2.04 -16.23
C GLY A 157 4.76 1.26 -16.68
N ASN A 158 5.32 1.55 -17.87
CA ASN A 158 6.55 0.92 -18.37
C ASN A 158 7.81 1.67 -17.95
N ILE A 159 7.66 2.81 -17.28
CA ILE A 159 8.76 3.63 -16.80
C ILE A 159 8.70 3.66 -15.28
N VAL A 160 9.82 3.38 -14.65
CA VAL A 160 10.00 3.48 -13.21
C VAL A 160 10.89 4.69 -12.93
N ALA A 161 10.44 5.56 -12.03
CA ALA A 161 11.23 6.69 -11.58
C ALA A 161 11.85 6.39 -10.22
N THR A 162 13.17 6.53 -10.11
CA THR A 162 13.89 6.54 -8.83
C THR A 162 14.06 7.99 -8.39
N ILE A 163 13.46 8.34 -7.28
CA ILE A 163 13.49 9.68 -6.73
C ILE A 163 14.35 9.67 -5.47
N VAL A 164 15.18 10.70 -5.31
CA VAL A 164 16.07 10.89 -4.17
C VAL A 164 15.90 12.28 -3.59
N ASN A 165 16.11 12.41 -2.29
CA ASN A 165 16.02 13.67 -1.56
C ASN A 165 17.25 13.85 -0.67
N PRO A 166 18.40 14.25 -1.24
CA PRO A 166 19.69 14.20 -0.53
C PRO A 166 19.87 15.26 0.54
N GLU A 167 19.24 16.43 0.41
CA GLU A 167 19.55 17.60 1.23
C GLU A 167 18.70 17.73 2.50
N HIS A 168 17.47 17.19 2.51
CA HIS A 168 16.50 17.39 3.59
C HIS A 168 16.16 16.09 4.31
N ARG A 169 15.76 16.19 5.57
CA ARG A 169 15.33 15.07 6.42
C ARG A 169 14.01 15.41 7.12
N PRO A 170 13.18 14.39 7.40
CA PRO A 170 13.32 12.99 6.96
C PRO A 170 13.14 12.83 5.45
N GLN A 171 13.74 11.78 4.86
CA GLN A 171 13.36 11.33 3.52
C GLN A 171 12.02 10.60 3.63
N MET A 172 10.99 11.13 3.00
CA MET A 172 9.62 10.64 3.21
C MET A 172 9.08 9.93 1.98
N ALA A 173 8.35 8.84 2.21
CA ALA A 173 7.64 8.12 1.17
C ALA A 173 6.26 7.68 1.64
N THR A 174 5.25 7.82 0.77
CA THR A 174 4.04 7.01 0.90
C THR A 174 4.16 5.79 0.00
N VAL A 175 3.77 4.62 0.51
CA VAL A 175 3.91 3.33 -0.16
C VAL A 175 2.56 2.70 -0.37
N ARG A 176 2.30 2.17 -1.58
CA ARG A 176 1.04 1.50 -1.90
C ARG A 176 0.82 0.30 -0.99
N GLU A 177 -0.43 0.09 -0.63
CA GLU A 177 -0.86 -1.12 0.07
C GLU A 177 -0.63 -2.36 -0.80
N GLY A 178 -0.21 -3.46 -0.18
CA GLY A 178 -0.05 -4.76 -0.83
C GLY A 178 1.18 -4.87 -1.72
N VAL A 179 2.06 -3.85 -1.83
CA VAL A 179 3.29 -3.94 -2.61
C VAL A 179 4.49 -4.41 -1.80
N MET A 180 4.46 -4.27 -0.48
CA MET A 180 5.50 -4.77 0.40
C MET A 180 5.04 -6.08 1.07
N LYS A 181 5.99 -6.91 1.46
CA LYS A 181 5.66 -8.14 2.19
C LYS A 181 5.41 -7.84 3.66
N LYS A 182 4.43 -8.54 4.24
CA LYS A 182 4.15 -8.56 5.66
C LYS A 182 4.76 -9.82 6.27
N GLU A 183 5.91 -9.69 6.94
CA GLU A 183 6.68 -10.80 7.49
C GLU A 183 7.03 -10.51 8.95
N VAL A 184 6.57 -11.35 9.87
CA VAL A 184 6.96 -11.27 11.28
C VAL A 184 8.44 -11.63 11.39
N LEU A 185 9.22 -10.80 12.07
CA LEU A 185 10.65 -11.04 12.27
C LEU A 185 10.87 -12.09 13.37
N ASP A 186 10.29 -11.85 14.54
CA ASP A 186 10.38 -12.74 15.71
C ASP A 186 9.18 -12.45 16.63
N GLU A 187 8.39 -13.48 16.94
CA GLU A 187 7.24 -13.35 17.84
C GLU A 187 7.65 -12.93 19.28
N ASN A 188 8.89 -13.17 19.66
CA ASN A 188 9.46 -12.82 20.96
C ASN A 188 10.37 -11.58 20.93
N TYR A 189 10.37 -10.82 19.83
CA TYR A 189 11.15 -9.60 19.72
C TYR A 189 10.77 -8.63 20.86
N SER A 190 11.77 -7.98 21.44
CA SER A 190 11.58 -7.02 22.53
C SER A 190 11.94 -5.62 22.06
N GLY A 191 10.98 -4.71 22.09
CA GLY A 191 11.17 -3.28 21.81
C GLY A 191 10.78 -2.45 23.02
N THR A 192 11.26 -1.22 23.04
CA THR A 192 10.92 -0.22 24.08
C THR A 192 9.60 0.46 23.71
N VAL A 193 8.69 0.62 24.68
CA VAL A 193 7.44 1.36 24.50
C VAL A 193 7.53 2.69 25.25
N VAL A 194 7.35 3.78 24.53
CA VAL A 194 7.36 5.14 25.08
C VAL A 194 5.95 5.72 24.97
N LYS A 195 5.27 5.86 26.11
CA LYS A 195 3.97 6.54 26.18
C LYS A 195 4.22 8.04 26.35
N HIS A 196 3.71 8.82 25.42
CA HIS A 196 3.88 10.27 25.41
C HIS A 196 2.68 10.99 26.02
N ASP A 197 2.95 12.10 26.69
CA ASP A 197 1.92 13.07 27.04
C ASP A 197 1.51 13.83 25.75
N VAL A 198 0.30 13.54 25.27
CA VAL A 198 -0.22 14.10 24.00
C VAL A 198 -0.26 15.63 24.04
N ALA A 199 -0.58 16.24 25.19
CA ALA A 199 -0.68 17.70 25.31
C ALA A 199 0.66 18.42 25.02
N LYS A 200 1.79 17.75 25.23
CA LYS A 200 3.12 18.27 24.87
C LYS A 200 3.31 18.40 23.36
N TYR A 201 2.70 17.51 22.56
CA TYR A 201 2.91 17.41 21.11
C TYR A 201 1.76 18.03 20.30
N VAL A 202 0.56 18.06 20.87
CA VAL A 202 -0.67 18.53 20.21
C VAL A 202 -1.29 19.64 21.03
N PRO A 203 -1.07 20.92 20.66
CA PRO A 203 -1.77 22.04 21.29
C PRO A 203 -3.29 21.94 21.11
N GLU A 204 -4.07 22.41 22.09
CA GLU A 204 -5.53 22.38 22.01
C GLU A 204 -6.08 23.12 20.77
N THR A 205 -5.36 24.11 20.26
CA THR A 205 -5.71 24.86 19.05
C THR A 205 -5.75 24.00 17.78
N GLU A 206 -5.15 22.81 17.80
CA GLU A 206 -5.17 21.90 16.65
C GLU A 206 -6.45 21.06 16.55
N TYR A 207 -7.24 20.98 17.62
CA TYR A 207 -8.52 20.26 17.64
C TYR A 207 -9.67 21.12 17.09
N VAL A 208 -9.51 21.58 15.84
CA VAL A 208 -10.47 22.49 15.17
C VAL A 208 -11.68 21.76 14.56
N VAL A 209 -11.62 20.43 14.45
CA VAL A 209 -12.67 19.60 13.88
C VAL A 209 -13.06 18.52 14.87
N LYS A 210 -14.37 18.34 15.08
CA LYS A 210 -14.91 17.23 15.86
C LYS A 210 -15.69 16.29 14.95
N VAL A 211 -15.33 15.02 14.94
CA VAL A 211 -16.09 13.98 14.25
C VAL A 211 -17.36 13.73 15.04
N ILE A 212 -18.53 13.98 14.45
CA ILE A 212 -19.83 13.81 15.10
C ILE A 212 -20.34 12.38 14.90
N ASP A 213 -20.16 11.83 13.71
CA ASP A 213 -20.56 10.49 13.33
C ASP A 213 -19.59 9.88 12.34
N ARG A 214 -19.44 8.57 12.37
CA ARG A 214 -18.57 7.80 11.49
C ARG A 214 -19.28 6.54 11.02
N HIS A 215 -19.62 6.52 9.74
CA HIS A 215 -20.18 5.35 9.09
C HIS A 215 -19.03 4.53 8.45
N VAL A 216 -18.84 3.30 8.91
CA VAL A 216 -17.86 2.37 8.34
C VAL A 216 -18.62 1.28 7.61
N GLU A 217 -18.53 1.30 6.28
CA GLU A 217 -19.01 0.18 5.47
C GLU A 217 -18.06 -1.01 5.64
N LYS A 218 -18.61 -2.13 6.09
CA LYS A 218 -17.82 -3.37 6.10
C LYS A 218 -17.58 -3.79 4.66
N ALA A 219 -16.32 -4.02 4.30
CA ALA A 219 -15.98 -4.60 3.01
C ALA A 219 -16.78 -5.90 2.82
N LYS A 220 -17.64 -5.93 1.81
CA LYS A 220 -18.50 -7.09 1.50
C LYS A 220 -17.67 -8.25 0.94
N HIS A 221 -16.47 -7.98 0.44
CA HIS A 221 -15.62 -8.90 -0.30
C HIS A 221 -14.17 -8.78 0.15
N ASN A 222 -13.48 -9.92 0.22
CA ASN A 222 -12.08 -9.97 0.63
C ASN A 222 -11.13 -10.25 -0.54
N LEU A 223 -11.09 -9.35 -1.52
CA LEU A 223 -10.22 -9.49 -2.69
C LEU A 223 -8.73 -9.56 -2.33
N LYS A 224 -8.28 -8.77 -1.34
CA LYS A 224 -6.86 -8.75 -0.93
C LYS A 224 -6.39 -10.08 -0.32
N GLY A 225 -7.26 -10.76 0.42
CA GLY A 225 -6.93 -12.03 1.09
C GLY A 225 -7.28 -13.27 0.27
N ALA A 226 -7.84 -13.12 -0.92
CA ALA A 226 -8.28 -14.25 -1.72
C ALA A 226 -7.09 -15.02 -2.32
N SER A 227 -7.09 -16.35 -2.17
CA SER A 227 -6.10 -17.22 -2.81
C SER A 227 -6.31 -17.35 -4.32
N ILE A 228 -7.55 -17.21 -4.76
CA ILE A 228 -7.95 -17.27 -6.18
C ILE A 228 -8.87 -16.08 -6.44
N VAL A 229 -8.59 -15.36 -7.53
CA VAL A 229 -9.43 -14.26 -8.01
C VAL A 229 -9.88 -14.57 -9.45
N VAL A 230 -11.18 -14.47 -9.69
CA VAL A 230 -11.76 -14.53 -11.04
C VAL A 230 -12.23 -13.12 -11.38
N ALA A 231 -11.61 -12.48 -12.36
CA ALA A 231 -11.90 -11.09 -12.69
C ALA A 231 -12.52 -10.95 -14.07
N GLY A 232 -13.55 -10.10 -14.15
CA GLY A 232 -14.26 -9.79 -15.40
C GLY A 232 -13.90 -8.41 -15.95
N GLY A 233 -13.76 -8.34 -17.26
CA GLY A 233 -13.59 -7.11 -18.01
C GLY A 233 -14.87 -6.64 -18.70
N TYR A 234 -14.72 -5.57 -19.50
CA TYR A 234 -15.82 -5.08 -20.35
C TYR A 234 -16.28 -6.14 -21.37
N GLY A 235 -15.38 -7.08 -21.74
CA GLY A 235 -15.68 -8.21 -22.63
C GLY A 235 -16.67 -9.22 -22.05
N MET A 236 -17.12 -9.08 -20.79
CA MET A 236 -18.23 -9.84 -20.22
C MET A 236 -19.60 -9.40 -20.79
N GLY A 237 -19.67 -8.25 -21.47
CA GLY A 237 -20.81 -7.77 -22.22
C GLY A 237 -21.96 -7.21 -21.39
N SER A 238 -22.26 -7.78 -20.23
CA SER A 238 -23.37 -7.36 -19.38
C SER A 238 -23.20 -7.77 -17.92
N LYS A 239 -24.13 -7.32 -17.07
CA LYS A 239 -24.20 -7.74 -15.66
C LYS A 239 -24.51 -9.25 -15.57
N GLU A 240 -25.39 -9.77 -16.43
CA GLU A 240 -25.72 -11.20 -16.51
C GLU A 240 -24.48 -12.02 -16.92
N GLY A 241 -23.60 -11.46 -17.76
CA GLY A 241 -22.31 -12.06 -18.08
C GLY A 241 -21.43 -12.29 -16.85
N PHE A 242 -21.47 -11.38 -15.87
CA PHE A 242 -20.79 -11.54 -14.59
C PHE A 242 -21.32 -12.68 -13.73
N ASP A 243 -22.59 -13.08 -13.87
CA ASP A 243 -23.15 -14.20 -13.10
C ASP A 243 -22.38 -15.51 -13.36
N MET A 244 -21.88 -15.71 -14.58
CA MET A 244 -21.00 -16.85 -14.89
C MET A 244 -19.69 -16.85 -14.10
N LEU A 245 -19.15 -15.64 -13.80
CA LEU A 245 -17.93 -15.53 -13.00
C LEU A 245 -18.21 -15.80 -11.52
N PHE A 246 -19.37 -15.39 -11.01
CA PHE A 246 -19.78 -15.76 -9.66
C PHE A 246 -19.99 -17.26 -9.51
N ASP A 247 -20.54 -17.93 -10.53
CA ASP A 247 -20.66 -19.39 -10.54
C ASP A 247 -19.29 -20.07 -10.57
N LEU A 248 -18.35 -19.60 -11.42
CA LEU A 248 -17.00 -20.13 -11.47
C LEU A 248 -16.25 -19.88 -10.13
N ALA A 249 -16.36 -18.69 -9.58
CA ALA A 249 -15.73 -18.33 -8.32
C ALA A 249 -16.25 -19.18 -7.15
N LYS A 250 -17.53 -19.47 -7.12
CA LYS A 250 -18.14 -20.35 -6.13
C LYS A 250 -17.54 -21.75 -6.17
N GLU A 251 -17.37 -22.33 -7.36
CA GLU A 251 -16.78 -23.66 -7.49
C GLU A 251 -15.29 -23.69 -7.10
N LEU A 252 -14.56 -22.60 -7.40
CA LEU A 252 -13.12 -22.48 -7.09
C LEU A 252 -12.84 -21.97 -5.68
N HIS A 253 -13.86 -21.64 -4.89
CA HIS A 253 -13.72 -20.90 -3.63
C HIS A 253 -12.92 -19.61 -3.81
N ALA A 254 -13.20 -18.88 -4.88
CA ALA A 254 -12.53 -17.67 -5.30
C ALA A 254 -13.36 -16.42 -5.00
N GLU A 255 -12.71 -15.26 -5.02
CA GLU A 255 -13.40 -13.95 -5.04
C GLU A 255 -13.53 -13.45 -6.47
N VAL A 256 -14.62 -12.69 -6.72
CA VAL A 256 -14.87 -12.06 -8.02
C VAL A 256 -14.38 -10.63 -8.01
N GLY A 257 -13.49 -10.31 -8.96
CA GLY A 257 -13.01 -8.96 -9.23
C GLY A 257 -13.50 -8.39 -10.55
N ALA A 258 -13.28 -7.11 -10.79
CA ALA A 258 -13.69 -6.44 -12.02
C ALA A 258 -12.63 -5.44 -12.50
N SER A 259 -12.55 -5.22 -13.81
CA SER A 259 -11.83 -4.09 -14.36
C SER A 259 -12.63 -2.79 -14.16
N ARG A 260 -11.96 -1.64 -14.17
CA ARG A 260 -12.62 -0.33 -14.08
C ARG A 260 -13.69 -0.16 -15.16
N ALA A 261 -13.43 -0.56 -16.40
CA ALA A 261 -14.38 -0.44 -17.49
C ALA A 261 -15.68 -1.24 -17.25
N ALA A 262 -15.58 -2.40 -16.60
CA ALA A 262 -16.75 -3.20 -16.22
C ALA A 262 -17.55 -2.56 -15.08
N VAL A 263 -16.87 -1.96 -14.11
CA VAL A 263 -17.49 -1.20 -13.01
C VAL A 263 -18.17 0.06 -13.54
N ASP A 264 -17.49 0.85 -14.37
CA ASP A 264 -18.04 2.07 -14.98
C ASP A 264 -19.27 1.76 -15.87
N ALA A 265 -19.33 0.56 -16.48
CA ALA A 265 -20.47 0.06 -17.23
C ALA A 265 -21.61 -0.50 -16.34
N GLY A 266 -21.43 -0.54 -15.02
CA GLY A 266 -22.41 -1.06 -14.06
C GLY A 266 -22.55 -2.58 -14.03
N PHE A 267 -21.58 -3.33 -14.58
CA PHE A 267 -21.61 -4.79 -14.57
C PHE A 267 -21.28 -5.37 -13.20
N CYS A 268 -20.52 -4.64 -12.40
CA CYS A 268 -20.07 -5.08 -11.07
C CYS A 268 -19.92 -3.87 -10.14
N ASP A 269 -20.02 -4.10 -8.83
CA ASP A 269 -19.90 -3.05 -7.82
C ASP A 269 -18.45 -2.50 -7.72
N HIS A 270 -18.32 -1.24 -7.34
CA HIS A 270 -17.03 -0.54 -7.28
C HIS A 270 -16.04 -1.15 -6.27
N ASP A 271 -16.52 -1.77 -5.20
CA ASP A 271 -15.70 -2.45 -4.18
C ASP A 271 -14.97 -3.70 -4.71
N ARG A 272 -15.32 -4.16 -5.93
CA ARG A 272 -14.66 -5.25 -6.66
C ARG A 272 -13.65 -4.77 -7.70
N GLN A 273 -13.46 -3.45 -7.84
CA GLN A 273 -12.55 -2.91 -8.84
C GLN A 273 -11.09 -3.27 -8.52
N ILE A 274 -10.40 -3.89 -9.49
CA ILE A 274 -8.97 -4.20 -9.43
C ILE A 274 -8.20 -3.27 -10.36
N GLY A 275 -7.09 -2.74 -9.89
CA GLY A 275 -6.23 -1.86 -10.66
C GLY A 275 -5.60 -0.75 -9.83
N GLN A 276 -4.94 0.18 -10.51
CA GLN A 276 -4.24 1.31 -9.90
C GLN A 276 -5.13 2.20 -9.02
N THR A 277 -6.40 2.35 -9.40
CA THR A 277 -7.40 3.16 -8.67
C THR A 277 -8.39 2.30 -7.89
N GLY A 278 -8.19 0.99 -7.84
CA GLY A 278 -8.99 0.02 -7.11
C GLY A 278 -8.14 -0.76 -6.10
N VAL A 279 -8.53 -2.00 -5.88
CA VAL A 279 -7.81 -2.92 -5.00
C VAL A 279 -6.62 -3.52 -5.73
N THR A 280 -5.45 -3.54 -5.10
CA THR A 280 -4.31 -4.35 -5.55
C THR A 280 -4.40 -5.73 -4.93
N VAL A 281 -4.27 -6.79 -5.74
CA VAL A 281 -4.41 -8.18 -5.35
C VAL A 281 -3.17 -9.00 -5.72
N ARG A 282 -2.89 -10.05 -4.95
CA ARG A 282 -1.78 -11.00 -5.17
C ARG A 282 -2.23 -12.42 -4.89
N PRO A 283 -3.25 -12.92 -5.59
CA PRO A 283 -3.72 -14.29 -5.42
C PRO A 283 -2.67 -15.28 -5.93
N LYS A 284 -2.79 -16.52 -5.48
CA LYS A 284 -2.02 -17.64 -6.09
C LYS A 284 -2.42 -17.87 -7.55
N VAL A 285 -3.70 -17.65 -7.87
CA VAL A 285 -4.23 -17.77 -9.24
C VAL A 285 -5.15 -16.59 -9.54
N TYR A 286 -4.88 -15.92 -10.66
CA TYR A 286 -5.71 -14.85 -11.20
C TYR A 286 -6.26 -15.27 -12.56
N ILE A 287 -7.58 -15.31 -12.70
CA ILE A 287 -8.26 -15.66 -13.95
C ILE A 287 -8.89 -14.39 -14.53
N ALA A 288 -8.34 -13.88 -15.62
CA ALA A 288 -8.80 -12.68 -16.32
C ALA A 288 -9.75 -13.06 -17.45
N CYS A 289 -11.03 -12.73 -17.34
CA CYS A 289 -12.07 -13.05 -18.32
C CYS A 289 -12.52 -11.78 -19.05
N GLY A 290 -12.28 -11.70 -20.37
CA GLY A 290 -12.69 -10.55 -21.18
C GLY A 290 -12.07 -9.22 -20.75
N ILE A 291 -10.83 -9.26 -20.24
CA ILE A 291 -10.05 -8.09 -19.81
C ILE A 291 -9.02 -7.77 -20.89
N SER A 292 -8.97 -6.50 -21.35
CA SER A 292 -7.99 -6.06 -22.35
C SER A 292 -6.55 -6.02 -21.80
N GLY A 293 -6.38 -5.71 -20.51
CA GLY A 293 -5.05 -5.61 -19.92
C GLY A 293 -4.42 -4.23 -20.08
N GLN A 294 -5.22 -3.18 -19.91
CA GLN A 294 -4.66 -1.83 -19.76
C GLN A 294 -3.75 -1.78 -18.53
N ILE A 295 -2.67 -0.99 -18.65
CA ILE A 295 -1.60 -0.93 -17.66
C ILE A 295 -2.08 -0.60 -16.25
N GLN A 296 -3.15 0.20 -16.13
CA GLN A 296 -3.76 0.54 -14.84
C GLN A 296 -4.40 -0.69 -14.17
N HIS A 297 -4.93 -1.64 -14.96
CA HIS A 297 -5.44 -2.90 -14.44
C HIS A 297 -4.30 -3.85 -14.08
N ILE A 298 -3.33 -3.98 -14.97
CA ILE A 298 -2.13 -4.82 -14.77
C ILE A 298 -1.41 -4.44 -13.48
N ALA A 299 -1.24 -3.16 -13.21
CA ALA A 299 -0.61 -2.67 -11.97
C ALA A 299 -1.29 -3.15 -10.68
N GLY A 300 -2.55 -3.57 -10.76
CA GLY A 300 -3.30 -4.10 -9.61
C GLY A 300 -3.24 -5.62 -9.45
N MET A 301 -2.66 -6.39 -10.41
CA MET A 301 -2.72 -7.85 -10.36
C MET A 301 -1.47 -8.58 -10.89
N GLN A 302 -0.50 -7.87 -11.47
CA GLN A 302 0.69 -8.46 -12.10
C GLN A 302 1.55 -9.35 -11.19
N ASP A 303 1.49 -9.12 -9.88
CA ASP A 303 2.23 -9.90 -8.88
C ASP A 303 1.47 -11.16 -8.43
N SER A 304 0.45 -11.59 -9.16
CA SER A 304 -0.25 -12.86 -8.94
C SER A 304 0.67 -14.04 -9.24
N GLY A 305 0.48 -15.16 -8.54
CA GLY A 305 1.35 -16.34 -8.69
C GLY A 305 1.22 -17.01 -10.07
N ILE A 306 0.01 -17.13 -10.58
CA ILE A 306 -0.34 -17.65 -11.92
C ILE A 306 -1.42 -16.74 -12.49
N ILE A 307 -1.22 -16.29 -13.73
CA ILE A 307 -2.18 -15.48 -14.47
C ILE A 307 -2.72 -16.29 -15.65
N ILE A 308 -4.04 -16.45 -15.69
CA ILE A 308 -4.76 -17.13 -16.78
C ILE A 308 -5.62 -16.09 -17.50
N SER A 309 -5.40 -15.90 -18.79
CA SER A 309 -6.23 -15.02 -19.65
C SER A 309 -7.23 -15.84 -20.45
N VAL A 310 -8.49 -15.45 -20.37
CA VAL A 310 -9.57 -15.92 -21.26
C VAL A 310 -10.01 -14.74 -22.11
N ASN A 311 -9.65 -14.73 -23.38
CA ASN A 311 -9.90 -13.60 -24.26
C ASN A 311 -10.18 -14.06 -25.70
N SER A 312 -11.11 -13.39 -26.36
CA SER A 312 -11.38 -13.60 -27.80
C SER A 312 -10.41 -12.81 -28.69
N ASP A 313 -9.73 -11.78 -28.14
CA ASP A 313 -8.69 -11.02 -28.83
C ASP A 313 -7.33 -11.64 -28.53
N GLU A 314 -6.71 -12.25 -29.55
CA GLU A 314 -5.39 -12.85 -29.46
C GLU A 314 -4.28 -11.82 -29.14
N ASN A 315 -4.52 -10.56 -29.52
CA ASN A 315 -3.57 -9.47 -29.32
C ASN A 315 -3.84 -8.63 -28.07
N ALA A 316 -4.74 -9.07 -27.20
CA ALA A 316 -5.03 -8.35 -25.95
C ALA A 316 -3.77 -8.21 -25.11
N PRO A 317 -3.42 -7.00 -24.62
CA PRO A 317 -2.21 -6.77 -23.83
C PRO A 317 -2.08 -7.68 -22.60
N ILE A 318 -3.18 -8.11 -21.99
CA ILE A 318 -3.17 -9.05 -20.86
C ILE A 318 -2.48 -10.37 -21.20
N ASN A 319 -2.53 -10.80 -22.45
CA ASN A 319 -1.92 -12.05 -22.91
C ASN A 319 -0.39 -12.02 -22.83
N THR A 320 0.21 -10.84 -22.86
CA THR A 320 1.68 -10.68 -22.77
C THR A 320 2.24 -10.98 -21.37
N ILE A 321 1.39 -10.91 -20.35
CA ILE A 321 1.78 -11.16 -18.95
C ILE A 321 1.15 -12.44 -18.39
N ALA A 322 0.25 -13.08 -19.15
CA ALA A 322 -0.43 -14.30 -18.72
C ALA A 322 0.51 -15.52 -18.87
N ASP A 323 0.52 -16.38 -17.85
CA ASP A 323 1.19 -17.68 -17.91
C ASP A 323 0.44 -18.66 -18.84
N TYR A 324 -0.89 -18.52 -18.90
CA TYR A 324 -1.76 -19.33 -19.76
C TYR A 324 -2.76 -18.43 -20.50
N VAL A 325 -2.84 -18.59 -21.80
CA VAL A 325 -3.80 -17.89 -22.66
C VAL A 325 -4.78 -18.89 -23.23
N ILE A 326 -6.07 -18.69 -22.97
CA ILE A 326 -7.17 -19.45 -23.53
C ILE A 326 -7.87 -18.53 -24.54
N ASN A 327 -7.64 -18.79 -25.83
CA ASN A 327 -8.30 -18.02 -26.88
C ASN A 327 -9.73 -18.55 -27.10
N GLY A 328 -10.69 -17.68 -26.90
CA GLY A 328 -12.11 -17.97 -27.02
C GLY A 328 -12.99 -16.97 -26.31
N THR A 329 -14.28 -17.04 -26.54
CA THR A 329 -15.25 -16.19 -25.84
C THR A 329 -15.45 -16.66 -24.39
N VAL A 330 -15.81 -15.75 -23.49
CA VAL A 330 -16.05 -16.10 -22.08
C VAL A 330 -17.24 -17.06 -21.94
N GLU A 331 -18.25 -16.91 -22.81
CA GLU A 331 -19.47 -17.75 -22.87
C GLU A 331 -19.15 -19.19 -23.26
N GLU A 332 -18.10 -19.41 -24.05
CA GLU A 332 -17.68 -20.76 -24.45
C GLU A 332 -16.73 -21.40 -23.44
N VAL A 333 -15.83 -20.62 -22.87
CA VAL A 333 -14.72 -21.11 -22.02
C VAL A 333 -15.16 -21.31 -20.58
N VAL A 334 -15.81 -20.31 -19.97
CA VAL A 334 -16.16 -20.35 -18.53
C VAL A 334 -17.07 -21.52 -18.17
N PRO A 335 -18.15 -21.85 -18.92
CA PRO A 335 -18.97 -23.02 -18.61
C PRO A 335 -18.20 -24.35 -18.74
N LYS A 336 -17.25 -24.44 -19.69
CA LYS A 336 -16.39 -25.63 -19.83
C LYS A 336 -15.43 -25.79 -18.63
N LEU A 337 -14.86 -24.69 -18.12
CA LEU A 337 -14.03 -24.69 -16.91
C LEU A 337 -14.84 -25.18 -15.70
N ILE A 338 -16.04 -24.64 -15.49
CA ILE A 338 -16.94 -25.08 -14.41
C ILE A 338 -17.24 -26.58 -14.51
N LYS A 339 -17.63 -27.03 -15.70
CA LYS A 339 -17.95 -28.44 -15.94
C LYS A 339 -16.76 -29.35 -15.69
N TYR A 340 -15.58 -28.96 -16.16
CA TYR A 340 -14.34 -29.74 -16.00
C TYR A 340 -13.95 -29.83 -14.52
N TYR A 341 -14.00 -28.71 -13.79
CA TYR A 341 -13.67 -28.68 -12.37
C TYR A 341 -14.61 -29.57 -11.56
N LYS A 342 -15.92 -29.46 -11.76
CA LYS A 342 -16.92 -30.32 -11.11
C LYS A 342 -16.72 -31.81 -11.37
N LYS A 343 -16.20 -32.17 -12.55
CA LYS A 343 -15.94 -33.58 -12.91
C LYS A 343 -14.71 -34.16 -12.20
N ASN A 344 -13.68 -33.30 -11.96
CA ASN A 344 -12.38 -33.78 -11.50
C ASN A 344 -12.13 -33.53 -9.99
N ASN A 345 -12.99 -32.76 -9.31
CA ASN A 345 -12.91 -32.47 -7.87
C ASN A 345 -14.00 -33.19 -7.06
N LYS A 346 -14.40 -34.40 -7.46
CA LYS A 346 -15.29 -35.26 -6.69
C LYS A 346 -14.52 -36.16 -5.76
#